data_b357a7f9fa343d5a90787394368fcba7
#
_entry.id   b357a7f9fa343d5a90787394368fcba7
#
_cell.length_a   1.000
_cell.length_b   1.000
_cell.length_c   1.000
_cell.angle_alpha   90.00
_cell.angle_beta   90.00
_cell.angle_gamma   90.00
#
_symmetry.space_group_name_H-M   'P 1'
#
loop_
_entity.id
_entity.type
_entity.pdbx_description
1 polymer ?
#
loop_
_entity_poly.entity_id
_entity_poly.type
_entity_poly.pdbx_seq_one_letter_code
_entity_poly.pdbx_strand_id
1 'polypeptide(L)'
;MEYFNIYVKFKSNIFYFLQCFANCSNLYNIPENLFDNNIDALSFDGVFSGCWGLKSIPQKLFSKNKKTNVFAYCFSGCSAITGEVPIDENGIKLYERTSENGYVNDIIGTNCFTGCLNLSDYSEIPDNWK
;
A
#
# COMPACT_ATOMS: atom_id res chain seq x y z
N MET A 1 10.55 11.99 17.87
CA MET A 1 10.80 12.49 16.52
C MET A 1 9.51 13.07 15.95
N GLU A 2 9.53 14.33 15.59
CA GLU A 2 8.33 15.01 15.05
C GLU A 2 8.14 14.78 13.55
N TYR A 3 9.21 14.43 12.87
CA TYR A 3 9.21 14.33 11.42
C TYR A 3 10.05 13.15 10.95
N PHE A 4 9.50 12.36 10.04
CA PHE A 4 10.18 11.20 9.49
C PHE A 4 10.05 11.20 7.96
N ASN A 5 11.20 11.17 7.29
CA ASN A 5 11.27 11.07 5.83
C ASN A 5 11.98 9.78 5.42
N ILE A 6 11.45 9.16 4.38
CA ILE A 6 12.07 8.01 3.75
C ILE A 6 12.75 8.48 2.46
N TYR A 7 14.08 8.38 2.41
CA TYR A 7 14.84 8.77 1.20
C TYR A 7 15.49 7.58 0.50
N VAL A 8 15.48 6.41 1.10
CA VAL A 8 16.20 5.25 0.60
C VAL A 8 15.28 4.35 -0.22
N LYS A 9 15.86 3.74 -1.26
CA LYS A 9 15.23 2.64 -1.97
C LYS A 9 15.71 1.34 -1.34
N PHE A 10 14.81 0.38 -1.23
CA PHE A 10 15.18 -0.94 -0.73
C PHE A 10 15.97 -1.73 -1.79
N LYS A 11 16.81 -2.66 -1.31
CA LYS A 11 17.53 -3.58 -2.20
C LYS A 11 16.53 -4.46 -2.95
N SER A 12 16.87 -4.80 -4.20
CA SER A 12 15.98 -5.55 -5.10
C SER A 12 15.67 -6.98 -4.64
N ASN A 13 16.50 -7.57 -3.77
CA ASN A 13 16.34 -8.93 -3.29
C ASN A 13 15.47 -9.07 -2.04
N ILE A 14 14.70 -8.04 -1.67
CA ILE A 14 13.75 -8.12 -0.55
C ILE A 14 12.41 -8.59 -1.09
N PHE A 15 11.89 -9.69 -0.53
CA PHE A 15 10.63 -10.31 -0.96
C PHE A 15 9.46 -10.03 0.00
N TYR A 16 9.75 -9.72 1.26
CA TYR A 16 8.73 -9.55 2.30
C TYR A 16 8.94 -8.25 3.05
N PHE A 17 7.94 -7.39 3.03
CA PHE A 17 7.92 -6.13 3.77
C PHE A 17 6.86 -6.20 4.87
N LEU A 18 7.11 -7.04 5.88
CA LEU A 18 6.14 -7.26 6.95
C LEU A 18 6.25 -6.14 7.98
N GLN A 19 5.19 -5.34 8.12
CA GLN A 19 5.07 -4.28 9.14
C GLN A 19 6.28 -3.34 9.24
N CYS A 20 6.97 -3.14 8.12
CA CYS A 20 8.24 -2.42 8.07
C CYS A 20 8.15 -0.99 8.64
N PHE A 21 7.04 -0.31 8.40
CA PHE A 21 6.76 1.03 8.90
C PHE A 21 5.52 1.08 9.81
N ALA A 22 5.10 -0.07 10.35
CA ALA A 22 3.91 -0.11 11.19
C ALA A 22 4.03 0.84 12.38
N ASN A 23 2.93 1.54 12.68
CA ASN A 23 2.83 2.49 13.81
C ASN A 23 3.79 3.68 13.73
N CYS A 24 4.30 4.00 12.55
CA CYS A 24 5.08 5.22 12.34
C CYS A 24 4.15 6.42 12.27
N SER A 25 3.69 6.90 13.43
CA SER A 25 2.70 7.98 13.53
C SER A 25 3.19 9.32 12.99
N ASN A 26 4.50 9.51 12.90
CA ASN A 26 5.14 10.72 12.36
C ASN A 26 5.57 10.57 10.91
N LEU A 27 5.17 9.50 10.25
CA LEU A 27 5.35 9.33 8.83
C LEU A 27 4.20 10.03 8.11
N TYR A 28 4.50 11.15 7.46
CA TYR A 28 3.47 11.97 6.79
C TYR A 28 3.39 11.71 5.29
N ASN A 29 4.48 11.30 4.68
CA ASN A 29 4.56 11.08 3.24
C ASN A 29 5.41 9.84 2.92
N ILE A 30 5.07 9.18 1.81
CA ILE A 30 5.80 8.04 1.27
C ILE A 30 6.42 8.49 -0.07
N PRO A 31 7.71 8.21 -0.34
CA PRO A 31 8.27 8.46 -1.67
C PRO A 31 7.53 7.65 -2.73
N GLU A 32 7.21 8.27 -3.85
CA GLU A 32 6.44 7.64 -4.91
C GLU A 32 7.09 6.37 -5.47
N ASN A 33 8.42 6.34 -5.48
CA ASN A 33 9.20 5.23 -6.07
C ASN A 33 9.81 4.29 -5.03
N LEU A 34 9.30 4.30 -3.81
CA LEU A 34 9.90 3.54 -2.69
C LEU A 34 10.13 2.07 -3.00
N PHE A 35 9.18 1.42 -3.67
CA PHE A 35 9.22 -0.01 -3.95
C PHE A 35 9.48 -0.35 -5.43
N ASP A 36 9.91 0.61 -6.23
CA ASP A 36 10.09 0.39 -7.67
C ASP A 36 11.15 -0.65 -8.01
N ASN A 37 12.16 -0.83 -7.14
CA ASN A 37 13.20 -1.84 -7.33
C ASN A 37 12.76 -3.25 -6.89
N ASN A 38 11.65 -3.35 -6.16
CA ASN A 38 11.24 -4.59 -5.51
C ASN A 38 10.20 -5.33 -6.36
N ILE A 39 10.56 -5.58 -7.62
CA ILE A 39 9.67 -6.21 -8.61
C ILE A 39 9.29 -7.65 -8.26
N ASP A 40 10.08 -8.30 -7.39
CA ASP A 40 9.84 -9.67 -6.93
C ASP A 40 9.21 -9.73 -5.54
N ALA A 41 8.81 -8.60 -4.95
CA ALA A 41 8.18 -8.57 -3.64
C ALA A 41 6.89 -9.39 -3.62
N LEU A 42 6.76 -10.24 -2.61
CA LEU A 42 5.61 -11.14 -2.46
C LEU A 42 4.59 -10.61 -1.45
N SER A 43 5.01 -9.80 -0.47
CA SER A 43 4.11 -9.34 0.59
C SER A 43 4.46 -7.94 1.07
N PHE A 44 3.41 -7.13 1.24
CA PHE A 44 3.44 -5.85 1.94
C PHE A 44 2.50 -5.87 3.16
N ASP A 45 2.38 -7.03 3.82
CA ASP A 45 1.50 -7.22 4.97
C ASP A 45 1.80 -6.19 6.06
N GLY A 46 0.81 -5.35 6.38
CA GLY A 46 0.88 -4.38 7.46
C GLY A 46 1.96 -3.30 7.30
N VAL A 47 2.52 -3.11 6.11
CA VAL A 47 3.71 -2.28 5.93
C VAL A 47 3.55 -0.85 6.47
N PHE A 48 2.37 -0.26 6.34
CA PHE A 48 2.05 1.08 6.88
C PHE A 48 0.92 1.05 7.91
N SER A 49 0.61 -0.11 8.47
CA SER A 49 -0.46 -0.25 9.46
C SER A 49 -0.23 0.71 10.63
N GLY A 50 -1.26 1.44 11.03
CA GLY A 50 -1.17 2.35 12.16
C GLY A 50 -0.41 3.65 11.90
N CYS A 51 -0.11 3.98 10.66
CA CYS A 51 0.50 5.27 10.29
C CYS A 51 -0.58 6.35 10.21
N TRP A 52 -1.13 6.75 11.36
CA TRP A 52 -2.27 7.68 11.40
C TRP A 52 -1.93 9.12 11.02
N GLY A 53 -0.64 9.46 10.87
CA GLY A 53 -0.21 10.76 10.35
C GLY A 53 -0.03 10.81 8.84
N LEU A 54 -0.12 9.66 8.17
CA LEU A 54 0.09 9.57 6.72
C LEU A 54 -1.06 10.27 5.99
N LYS A 55 -0.72 11.23 5.12
CA LYS A 55 -1.70 12.13 4.48
C LYS A 55 -2.27 11.60 3.17
N SER A 56 -1.48 10.84 2.44
CA SER A 56 -1.89 10.29 1.14
C SER A 56 -1.05 9.07 0.79
N ILE A 57 -1.54 8.28 -0.17
CA ILE A 57 -0.79 7.16 -0.74
C ILE A 57 -0.33 7.58 -2.13
N PRO A 58 0.98 7.49 -2.44
CA PRO A 58 1.43 7.74 -3.81
C PRO A 58 0.69 6.82 -4.78
N GLN A 59 0.11 7.39 -5.82
CA GLN A 59 -0.80 6.65 -6.70
C GLN A 59 -0.16 5.42 -7.32
N LYS A 60 1.12 5.49 -7.67
CA LYS A 60 1.82 4.38 -8.34
C LYS A 60 2.80 3.66 -7.42
N LEU A 61 2.59 3.75 -6.11
CA LEU A 61 3.47 3.13 -5.10
C LEU A 61 3.75 1.65 -5.39
N PHE A 62 2.73 0.91 -5.81
CA PHE A 62 2.83 -0.53 -6.07
C PHE A 62 2.76 -0.90 -7.56
N SER A 63 2.90 0.06 -8.47
CA SER A 63 2.72 -0.20 -9.90
C SER A 63 3.73 -1.20 -10.48
N LYS A 64 4.92 -1.28 -9.88
CA LYS A 64 5.98 -2.21 -10.30
C LYS A 64 5.92 -3.57 -9.60
N ASN A 65 5.09 -3.68 -8.56
CA ASN A 65 5.05 -4.88 -7.71
C ASN A 65 3.96 -5.83 -8.18
N LYS A 66 4.17 -6.45 -9.33
CA LYS A 66 3.16 -7.27 -10.02
C LYS A 66 3.07 -8.71 -9.50
N LYS A 67 4.08 -9.15 -8.75
CA LYS A 67 4.13 -10.50 -8.16
C LYS A 67 3.58 -10.57 -6.74
N THR A 68 3.29 -9.42 -6.15
CA THR A 68 2.80 -9.34 -4.78
C THR A 68 1.39 -9.90 -4.69
N ASN A 69 1.18 -10.85 -3.78
CA ASN A 69 -0.14 -11.40 -3.51
C ASN A 69 -0.71 -11.06 -2.13
N VAL A 70 0.05 -10.40 -1.25
CA VAL A 70 -0.44 -10.01 0.09
C VAL A 70 -0.31 -8.51 0.30
N PHE A 71 -1.46 -7.87 0.49
CA PHE A 71 -1.59 -6.47 0.91
C PHE A 71 -2.44 -6.36 2.18
N ALA A 72 -2.59 -7.46 2.92
CA ALA A 72 -3.40 -7.47 4.15
C ALA A 72 -2.90 -6.40 5.13
N TYR A 73 -3.82 -5.64 5.71
CA TYR A 73 -3.55 -4.60 6.72
C TYR A 73 -2.59 -3.50 6.26
N CYS A 74 -2.30 -3.40 4.97
CA CYS A 74 -1.23 -2.53 4.46
C CYS A 74 -1.36 -1.07 4.94
N PHE A 75 -2.57 -0.52 4.93
CA PHE A 75 -2.87 0.84 5.40
C PHE A 75 -3.91 0.86 6.53
N SER A 76 -4.10 -0.27 7.20
CA SER A 76 -5.08 -0.35 8.30
C SER A 76 -4.78 0.69 9.37
N GLY A 77 -5.78 1.47 9.77
CA GLY A 77 -5.61 2.50 10.79
C GLY A 77 -4.95 3.79 10.31
N CYS A 78 -4.71 3.94 9.02
CA CYS A 78 -4.19 5.19 8.45
C CYS A 78 -5.33 6.21 8.29
N SER A 79 -5.82 6.73 9.41
CA SER A 79 -7.05 7.52 9.46
C SER A 79 -6.97 8.90 8.81
N ALA A 80 -5.77 9.43 8.58
CA ALA A 80 -5.58 10.75 7.97
C ALA A 80 -5.49 10.71 6.43
N ILE A 81 -5.40 9.53 5.82
CA ILE A 81 -5.24 9.43 4.36
C ILE A 81 -6.42 10.03 3.63
N THR A 82 -6.12 10.92 2.68
CA THR A 82 -7.08 11.47 1.73
C THR A 82 -6.66 11.06 0.30
N GLY A 83 -7.48 11.41 -0.69
CA GLY A 83 -7.26 11.02 -2.07
C GLY A 83 -7.84 9.64 -2.35
N GLU A 84 -7.23 8.91 -3.24
CA GLU A 84 -7.75 7.64 -3.73
C GLU A 84 -6.77 6.48 -3.43
N VAL A 85 -7.27 5.24 -3.52
CA VAL A 85 -6.42 4.05 -3.44
C VAL A 85 -5.40 4.04 -4.58
N PRO A 86 -4.25 3.35 -4.41
CA PRO A 86 -3.24 3.27 -5.47
C PRO A 86 -3.77 2.60 -6.74
N ILE A 87 -3.27 3.07 -7.87
CA ILE A 87 -3.56 2.52 -9.20
C ILE A 87 -2.24 2.13 -9.88
N ASP A 88 -2.34 1.41 -10.98
CA ASP A 88 -1.20 1.17 -11.86
C ASP A 88 -1.23 2.14 -13.05
N GLU A 89 -0.32 1.95 -14.01
CA GLU A 89 -0.22 2.77 -15.22
C GLU A 89 -1.44 2.66 -16.14
N ASN A 90 -2.28 1.65 -15.94
CA ASN A 90 -3.52 1.42 -16.72
C ASN A 90 -4.77 1.85 -15.93
N GLY A 91 -4.60 2.44 -14.74
CA GLY A 91 -5.71 2.86 -13.90
C GLY A 91 -6.36 1.74 -13.10
N ILE A 92 -5.74 0.55 -13.03
CA ILE A 92 -6.26 -0.59 -12.27
C ILE A 92 -6.01 -0.34 -10.78
N LYS A 93 -7.07 -0.29 -10.00
CA LYS A 93 -6.99 -0.07 -8.55
C LYS A 93 -6.41 -1.31 -7.86
N LEU A 94 -5.75 -1.09 -6.72
CA LEU A 94 -5.06 -2.16 -5.99
C LEU A 94 -5.96 -3.37 -5.76
N TYR A 95 -7.22 -3.15 -5.38
CA TYR A 95 -8.17 -4.24 -5.10
C TYR A 95 -8.81 -4.85 -6.38
N GLU A 96 -8.52 -4.29 -7.55
CA GLU A 96 -9.00 -4.82 -8.83
C GLU A 96 -8.02 -5.76 -9.52
N ARG A 97 -6.84 -5.96 -8.93
CA ARG A 97 -5.79 -6.79 -9.52
C ARG A 97 -6.21 -8.25 -9.60
N THR A 98 -6.08 -8.83 -10.78
CA THR A 98 -6.39 -10.25 -11.06
C THR A 98 -5.37 -10.82 -12.05
N SER A 99 -5.35 -12.14 -12.20
CA SER A 99 -4.52 -12.79 -13.22
C SER A 99 -4.92 -12.38 -14.64
N GLU A 100 -6.18 -12.03 -14.85
CA GLU A 100 -6.67 -11.60 -16.17
C GLU A 100 -6.11 -10.24 -16.58
N ASN A 101 -5.77 -9.38 -15.63
CA ASN A 101 -5.20 -8.06 -15.91
C ASN A 101 -3.71 -7.95 -15.60
N GLY A 102 -3.00 -9.09 -15.56
CA GLY A 102 -1.54 -9.13 -15.55
C GLY A 102 -0.90 -9.28 -14.18
N TYR A 103 -1.69 -9.61 -13.15
CA TYR A 103 -1.17 -9.84 -11.79
C TYR A 103 -1.19 -11.31 -11.43
N VAL A 104 -0.84 -11.62 -10.18
CA VAL A 104 -0.89 -12.99 -9.67
C VAL A 104 -2.30 -13.37 -9.25
N ASN A 105 -2.53 -14.68 -9.04
CA ASN A 105 -3.78 -15.19 -8.49
C ASN A 105 -3.85 -14.97 -6.98
N ASP A 106 -5.07 -15.04 -6.43
CA ASP A 106 -5.33 -15.12 -4.99
C ASP A 106 -4.73 -13.96 -4.20
N ILE A 107 -4.94 -12.73 -4.69
CA ILE A 107 -4.48 -11.54 -3.97
C ILE A 107 -5.29 -11.37 -2.69
N ILE A 108 -4.59 -11.26 -1.57
CA ILE A 108 -5.14 -11.10 -0.23
C ILE A 108 -5.05 -9.65 0.17
N GLY A 109 -6.21 -8.99 0.29
CA GLY A 109 -6.31 -7.60 0.70
C GLY A 109 -7.02 -7.40 2.03
N THR A 110 -7.13 -8.44 2.85
CA THR A 110 -7.87 -8.41 4.11
C THR A 110 -7.55 -7.16 4.93
N ASN A 111 -8.57 -6.34 5.18
CA ASN A 111 -8.45 -5.13 6.01
C ASN A 111 -7.34 -4.15 5.57
N CYS A 112 -7.00 -4.15 4.28
CA CYS A 112 -5.94 -3.28 3.75
C CYS A 112 -6.21 -1.81 4.07
N PHE A 113 -7.46 -1.37 3.97
CA PHE A 113 -7.86 0.01 4.14
C PHE A 113 -8.79 0.24 5.34
N THR A 114 -8.79 -0.66 6.33
CA THR A 114 -9.62 -0.49 7.53
C THR A 114 -9.35 0.86 8.19
N GLY A 115 -10.39 1.64 8.43
CA GLY A 115 -10.27 2.93 9.09
C GLY A 115 -9.81 4.08 8.19
N CYS A 116 -9.57 3.84 6.90
CA CYS A 116 -9.19 4.90 5.95
C CYS A 116 -10.42 5.63 5.41
N LEU A 117 -11.24 6.16 6.31
CA LEU A 117 -12.57 6.71 5.99
C LEU A 117 -12.54 7.97 5.15
N ASN A 118 -11.39 8.65 5.07
CA ASN A 118 -11.26 9.89 4.31
C ASN A 118 -10.81 9.67 2.86
N LEU A 119 -10.61 8.42 2.44
CA LEU A 119 -10.39 8.13 1.02
C LEU A 119 -11.66 8.48 0.25
N SER A 120 -11.50 9.21 -0.86
CA SER A 120 -12.65 9.66 -1.68
C SER A 120 -13.39 8.50 -2.35
N ASP A 121 -12.69 7.40 -2.59
CA ASP A 121 -13.26 6.18 -3.18
C ASP A 121 -13.51 5.06 -2.16
N TYR A 122 -13.54 5.38 -0.86
CA TYR A 122 -13.72 4.37 0.20
C TYR A 122 -14.97 3.52 -0.01
N SER A 123 -16.07 4.12 -0.44
CA SER A 123 -17.33 3.40 -0.66
C SER A 123 -17.24 2.35 -1.77
N GLU A 124 -16.30 2.50 -2.69
CA GLU A 124 -16.07 1.57 -3.79
C GLU A 124 -15.20 0.38 -3.39
N ILE A 125 -14.49 0.47 -2.27
CA ILE A 125 -13.59 -0.58 -1.83
C ILE A 125 -14.40 -1.80 -1.40
N PRO A 126 -14.06 -3.01 -1.86
CA PRO A 126 -14.73 -4.24 -1.42
C PRO A 126 -14.65 -4.44 0.09
N ASP A 127 -15.71 -5.01 0.68
CA ASP A 127 -15.83 -5.12 2.14
C ASP A 127 -14.65 -5.87 2.79
N ASN A 128 -14.10 -6.87 2.13
CA ASN A 128 -12.97 -7.61 2.68
C ASN A 128 -11.65 -6.84 2.65
N TRP A 129 -11.60 -5.71 1.93
CA TRP A 129 -10.43 -4.84 1.87
C TRP A 129 -10.49 -3.67 2.85
N LYS A 130 -11.62 -3.49 3.57
CA LYS A 130 -11.81 -2.34 4.45
C LYS A 130 -12.43 -2.67 5.85
#